data_e5c0ff126bc6c85a361e33051d69e9a1
#
_entry.id   e5c0ff126bc6c85a361e33051d69e9a1
#
_cell.length_a   1.000
_cell.length_b   1.000
_cell.length_c   1.000
_cell.angle_alpha   90.00
_cell.angle_beta   90.00
_cell.angle_gamma   90.00
#
_symmetry.space_group_name_H-M   'P 1'
#
loop_
_entity.id
_entity.type
_entity.pdbx_description
1 polymer ?
#
loop_
_entity_poly.entity_id
_entity_poly.type
_entity_poly.pdbx_seq_one_letter_code
_entity_poly.pdbx_strand_id
1 'polypeptide(L)'
;MAVSHVRSSRFAAELVRHVTTARQFTTGASLRKELQDAYILSASRTPTGKFNGSFLSVSAPKLGAVAIRSAVEKSKVSIDKITDVYMGNVMQGSVGQAPARQATIFAGLPETVEATTINKVCASGLKAVAIAAQNIQMGLAEAQVAGGMESMSRVPLYVPRASGLPAFGHVTMEDGLIKDGLTDVYQQFHMGNCAENTVKNHNITREQQDTYAIESYKKAQKAWAGKAFADEIVPVTVAGRKGDTVIDTDEGYMDVKFDKVPTLKPAFVRDGTGTVTAANSSTLNDGASALVLGNKALAQQHGSSSRVLARICSYADAAMAPIDFPVAPAKAVPIALQRAGITKDQVAIWEFNEAFAAVILANQKILGLEGAKVNPLGGAISLGHALGSSGSRILTTLLHQLKPGEYGVAAICNGGGAATAMVVQRIESV
;
A
#
# COMPACT_ATOMS: atom_id res chain seq x y z
N MET A 1 31.10 45.37 49.12
CA MET A 1 30.12 46.37 49.65
C MET A 1 29.20 46.80 48.51
N ALA A 2 27.88 46.83 48.81
CA ALA A 2 26.78 47.45 48.05
C ALA A 2 26.44 46.89 46.65
N VAL A 3 25.60 45.99 46.64
CA VAL A 3 24.26 45.73 46.11
C VAL A 3 23.64 46.92 45.35
N SER A 4 23.23 46.68 44.11
CA SER A 4 22.07 47.39 43.53
C SER A 4 21.17 46.38 42.77
N HIS A 5 20.19 45.89 43.48
CA HIS A 5 18.93 45.40 42.94
C HIS A 5 18.12 46.61 42.47
N VAL A 6 17.38 46.45 41.44
CA VAL A 6 16.24 47.16 40.86
C VAL A 6 16.44 47.39 39.37
N ARG A 7 15.92 46.48 38.57
CA ARG A 7 15.34 46.70 37.24
C ARG A 7 14.75 45.43 36.64
N SER A 8 13.80 44.80 37.34
CA SER A 8 13.06 43.67 36.73
C SER A 8 11.53 43.73 36.86
N SER A 9 10.95 44.85 37.27
CA SER A 9 9.50 44.93 37.49
C SER A 9 8.70 45.75 36.49
N ARG A 10 9.31 46.34 35.47
CA ARG A 10 8.56 47.08 34.43
C ARG A 10 8.32 46.34 33.13
N PHE A 11 9.10 45.30 32.81
CA PHE A 11 8.90 44.52 31.59
C PHE A 11 7.78 43.49 31.70
N ALA A 12 7.45 43.03 32.90
CA ALA A 12 6.38 42.04 33.12
C ALA A 12 4.96 42.68 33.10
N ALA A 13 4.84 43.98 33.36
CA ALA A 13 3.55 44.64 33.40
C ALA A 13 3.04 45.12 32.04
N GLU A 14 3.91 45.29 31.05
CA GLU A 14 3.52 45.65 29.68
C GLU A 14 3.12 44.47 28.80
N LEU A 15 3.64 43.27 29.09
CA LEU A 15 3.25 42.05 28.35
C LEU A 15 1.85 41.51 28.74
N VAL A 16 1.33 41.88 29.90
CA VAL A 16 0.01 41.43 30.38
C VAL A 16 -1.14 42.32 29.86
N ARG A 17 -0.86 43.53 29.37
CA ARG A 17 -1.90 44.41 28.83
C ARG A 17 -2.32 44.20 27.38
N HIS A 18 -1.64 43.33 26.63
CA HIS A 18 -1.96 43.01 25.23
C HIS A 18 -2.65 41.69 24.99
N VAL A 19 -3.02 40.96 26.04
CA VAL A 19 -3.65 39.60 25.90
C VAL A 19 -5.13 39.58 26.31
N THR A 20 -5.74 40.73 26.64
CA THR A 20 -7.16 40.81 27.01
C THR A 20 -8.01 41.60 26.02
N THR A 21 -7.77 41.49 24.73
CA THR A 21 -8.85 41.58 23.75
C THR A 21 -9.33 40.16 23.51
N ALA A 22 -10.29 39.71 24.30
CA ALA A 22 -11.13 38.58 23.95
C ALA A 22 -11.68 38.87 22.54
N ARG A 23 -11.08 38.27 21.52
CA ARG A 23 -11.76 38.14 20.23
C ARG A 23 -13.06 37.44 20.56
N GLN A 24 -14.17 38.18 20.55
CA GLN A 24 -15.48 37.61 20.43
C GLN A 24 -15.40 36.72 19.16
N PHE A 25 -15.27 35.42 19.35
CA PHE A 25 -15.62 34.50 18.33
C PHE A 25 -17.11 34.76 18.08
N THR A 26 -17.38 35.60 17.09
CA THR A 26 -18.71 35.60 16.51
C THR A 26 -19.03 34.15 16.22
N THR A 27 -20.05 33.64 16.86
CA THR A 27 -20.73 32.40 16.48
C THR A 27 -21.36 32.64 15.11
N GLY A 28 -20.52 32.87 14.09
CA GLY A 28 -20.90 32.68 12.74
C GLY A 28 -21.36 31.24 12.66
N ALA A 29 -22.54 31.02 12.11
CA ALA A 29 -23.07 29.69 11.86
C ALA A 29 -21.91 28.80 11.41
N SER A 30 -21.52 27.84 12.24
CA SER A 30 -20.52 26.84 11.90
C SER A 30 -21.04 26.20 10.64
N LEU A 31 -20.46 26.54 9.50
CA LEU A 31 -20.58 25.77 8.29
C LEU A 31 -19.94 24.40 8.63
N ARG A 32 -20.68 23.57 9.37
CA ARG A 32 -20.38 22.13 9.40
C ARG A 32 -20.60 21.68 7.96
N LYS A 33 -19.51 21.69 7.19
CA LYS A 33 -19.49 21.08 5.87
C LYS A 33 -19.83 19.61 6.13
N GLU A 34 -21.00 19.19 5.67
CA GLU A 34 -21.39 17.78 5.77
C GLU A 34 -20.34 16.94 5.06
N LEU A 35 -19.93 15.85 5.70
CA LEU A 35 -19.04 14.90 5.05
C LEU A 35 -19.73 14.34 3.81
N GLN A 36 -19.01 14.35 2.70
CA GLN A 36 -19.50 13.78 1.45
C GLN A 36 -18.89 12.40 1.19
N ASP A 37 -19.51 11.63 0.32
CA ASP A 37 -18.93 10.37 -0.11
C ASP A 37 -17.72 10.60 -1.03
N ALA A 38 -16.74 9.72 -0.94
CA ALA A 38 -15.62 9.61 -1.87
C ALA A 38 -15.82 8.38 -2.76
N TYR A 39 -15.59 8.55 -4.05
CA TYR A 39 -15.78 7.53 -5.08
C TYR A 39 -14.48 7.23 -5.80
N ILE A 40 -14.24 5.96 -6.11
CA ILE A 40 -13.18 5.52 -7.01
C ILE A 40 -13.74 5.53 -8.43
N LEU A 41 -13.13 6.30 -9.32
CA LEU A 41 -13.56 6.48 -10.71
C LEU A 41 -12.76 5.63 -11.68
N SER A 42 -11.53 5.27 -11.33
CA SER A 42 -10.68 4.36 -12.11
C SER A 42 -9.62 3.72 -11.23
N ALA A 43 -9.09 2.59 -11.68
CA ALA A 43 -7.99 1.89 -11.07
C ALA A 43 -7.15 1.20 -12.15
N SER A 44 -5.82 1.31 -12.04
CA SER A 44 -4.87 0.69 -12.96
C SER A 44 -3.60 0.28 -12.24
N ARG A 45 -2.92 -0.74 -12.75
CA ARG A 45 -1.60 -1.14 -12.27
C ARG A 45 -0.68 -1.54 -13.42
N THR A 46 0.60 -1.42 -13.22
CA THR A 46 1.59 -2.08 -14.07
C THR A 46 1.55 -3.60 -13.83
N PRO A 47 2.09 -4.42 -14.72
CA PRO A 47 2.54 -5.75 -14.34
C PRO A 47 3.48 -5.67 -13.13
N THR A 48 3.56 -6.75 -12.37
CA THR A 48 4.54 -6.89 -11.29
C THR A 48 5.77 -7.62 -11.83
N GLY A 49 6.92 -6.92 -11.82
CA GLY A 49 8.21 -7.47 -12.22
C GLY A 49 8.86 -8.24 -11.08
N LYS A 50 9.61 -9.30 -11.41
CA LYS A 50 10.48 -10.01 -10.46
C LYS A 50 11.64 -9.13 -10.00
N PHE A 51 12.19 -9.44 -8.85
CA PHE A 51 13.47 -8.91 -8.42
C PHE A 51 14.57 -9.18 -9.46
N ASN A 52 15.23 -8.12 -9.90
CA ASN A 52 16.20 -8.14 -11.00
C ASN A 52 15.62 -8.67 -12.34
N GLY A 53 14.30 -8.57 -12.53
CA GLY A 53 13.59 -8.97 -13.74
C GLY A 53 13.45 -7.84 -14.77
N SER A 54 12.33 -7.85 -15.49
CA SER A 54 12.09 -6.96 -16.64
C SER A 54 12.12 -5.48 -16.29
N PHE A 55 11.87 -5.10 -15.03
CA PHE A 55 11.87 -3.69 -14.60
C PHE A 55 13.17 -3.22 -13.94
N LEU A 56 14.23 -4.01 -13.96
CA LEU A 56 15.53 -3.65 -13.36
C LEU A 56 16.02 -2.24 -13.75
N SER A 57 15.78 -1.81 -14.98
CA SER A 57 16.21 -0.48 -15.47
C SER A 57 15.19 0.63 -15.21
N VAL A 58 14.00 0.31 -14.68
CA VAL A 58 12.88 1.25 -14.49
C VAL A 58 12.76 1.67 -13.04
N SER A 59 12.87 2.96 -12.76
CA SER A 59 12.72 3.48 -11.39
C SER A 59 11.28 3.45 -10.91
N ALA A 60 11.06 3.38 -9.60
CA ALA A 60 9.73 3.41 -9.00
C ALA A 60 8.88 4.60 -9.49
N PRO A 61 9.38 5.86 -9.55
CA PRO A 61 8.62 6.98 -10.11
C PRO A 61 8.21 6.81 -11.57
N LYS A 62 9.00 6.13 -12.39
CA LYS A 62 8.64 5.86 -13.79
C LYS A 62 7.55 4.80 -13.90
N LEU A 63 7.58 3.75 -13.07
CA LEU A 63 6.46 2.80 -12.95
C LEU A 63 5.20 3.49 -12.43
N GLY A 64 5.33 4.33 -11.39
CA GLY A 64 4.25 5.15 -10.85
C GLY A 64 3.60 6.04 -11.92
N ALA A 65 4.42 6.68 -12.76
CA ALA A 65 3.93 7.53 -13.84
C ALA A 65 3.06 6.78 -14.86
N VAL A 66 3.42 5.54 -15.20
CA VAL A 66 2.61 4.70 -16.10
C VAL A 66 1.25 4.39 -15.48
N ALA A 67 1.22 3.99 -14.21
CA ALA A 67 -0.02 3.69 -13.51
C ALA A 67 -0.91 4.94 -13.34
N ILE A 68 -0.33 6.09 -12.96
CA ILE A 68 -1.04 7.38 -12.82
C ILE A 68 -1.67 7.79 -14.15
N ARG A 69 -0.88 7.82 -15.23
CA ARG A 69 -1.37 8.21 -16.56
C ARG A 69 -2.56 7.34 -16.99
N SER A 70 -2.43 6.03 -16.87
CA SER A 70 -3.50 5.10 -17.22
C SER A 70 -4.73 5.29 -16.35
N ALA A 71 -4.60 5.50 -15.05
CA ALA A 71 -5.72 5.74 -14.17
C ALA A 71 -6.44 7.06 -14.53
N VAL A 72 -5.70 8.14 -14.80
CA VAL A 72 -6.26 9.44 -15.21
C VAL A 72 -7.00 9.32 -16.54
N GLU A 73 -6.40 8.69 -17.55
CA GLU A 73 -7.02 8.47 -18.86
C GLU A 73 -8.33 7.65 -18.77
N LYS A 74 -8.34 6.58 -17.95
CA LYS A 74 -9.51 5.74 -17.72
C LYS A 74 -10.62 6.44 -16.95
N SER A 75 -10.28 7.36 -16.05
CA SER A 75 -11.26 8.08 -15.22
C SER A 75 -12.11 9.06 -16.02
N LYS A 76 -11.61 9.55 -17.15
CA LYS A 76 -12.19 10.64 -17.96
C LYS A 76 -12.34 11.96 -17.19
N VAL A 77 -11.80 12.06 -15.99
CA VAL A 77 -11.78 13.32 -15.23
C VAL A 77 -10.80 14.28 -15.89
N SER A 78 -11.23 15.54 -16.05
CA SER A 78 -10.34 16.58 -16.58
C SER A 78 -9.16 16.82 -15.63
N ILE A 79 -7.98 16.96 -16.20
CA ILE A 79 -6.72 17.10 -15.47
C ILE A 79 -6.71 18.32 -14.53
N ASP A 80 -7.39 19.40 -14.90
CA ASP A 80 -7.54 20.61 -14.07
C ASP A 80 -8.32 20.40 -12.77
N LYS A 81 -9.07 19.30 -12.67
CA LYS A 81 -9.79 18.91 -11.44
C LYS A 81 -8.92 18.13 -10.46
N ILE A 82 -7.78 17.62 -10.88
CA ILE A 82 -6.87 16.87 -10.04
C ILE A 82 -5.95 17.83 -9.30
N THR A 83 -6.10 17.90 -7.98
CA THR A 83 -5.32 18.83 -7.14
C THR A 83 -4.06 18.21 -6.58
N ASP A 84 -4.09 16.90 -6.25
CA ASP A 84 -3.00 16.22 -5.54
C ASP A 84 -2.82 14.78 -6.01
N VAL A 85 -1.59 14.29 -5.85
CA VAL A 85 -1.19 12.90 -6.06
C VAL A 85 -0.52 12.36 -4.80
N TYR A 86 -1.08 11.30 -4.23
CA TYR A 86 -0.50 10.58 -3.09
C TYR A 86 0.03 9.23 -3.55
N MET A 87 1.34 9.03 -3.47
CA MET A 87 1.96 7.75 -3.86
C MET A 87 2.74 7.12 -2.71
N GLY A 88 2.37 5.88 -2.39
CA GLY A 88 3.16 5.05 -1.49
C GLY A 88 4.52 4.70 -2.12
N ASN A 89 5.60 4.86 -1.36
CA ASN A 89 6.92 4.38 -1.73
C ASN A 89 7.74 4.17 -0.45
N VAL A 90 8.30 2.99 -0.28
CA VAL A 90 8.99 2.57 0.95
C VAL A 90 10.49 2.76 0.82
N MET A 91 11.08 2.19 -0.24
CA MET A 91 12.52 2.17 -0.49
C MET A 91 12.93 3.44 -1.25
N GLN A 92 13.22 4.51 -0.52
CA GLN A 92 13.48 5.83 -1.12
C GLN A 92 14.97 6.14 -1.30
N GLY A 93 15.87 5.24 -0.88
CA GLY A 93 17.30 5.43 -1.05
C GLY A 93 17.68 5.58 -2.51
N SER A 94 18.38 6.67 -2.87
CA SER A 94 18.83 6.95 -4.25
C SER A 94 17.74 7.10 -5.32
N VAL A 95 16.45 7.22 -4.92
CA VAL A 95 15.34 7.47 -5.86
C VAL A 95 15.30 8.94 -6.30
N GLY A 96 15.91 9.82 -5.56
CA GLY A 96 15.87 11.28 -5.77
C GLY A 96 14.83 11.96 -4.88
N GLN A 97 14.69 13.28 -5.06
CA GLN A 97 13.76 14.06 -4.25
C GLN A 97 12.30 13.71 -4.57
N ALA A 98 11.46 13.64 -3.52
CA ALA A 98 10.01 13.57 -3.64
C ALA A 98 9.51 12.58 -4.71
N PRO A 99 9.66 11.26 -4.51
CA PRO A 99 9.31 10.24 -5.52
C PRO A 99 7.90 10.38 -6.10
N ALA A 100 6.89 10.72 -5.29
CA ALA A 100 5.53 10.97 -5.78
C ALA A 100 5.49 12.17 -6.75
N ARG A 101 6.23 13.24 -6.47
CA ARG A 101 6.33 14.40 -7.35
C ARG A 101 6.95 14.04 -8.69
N GLN A 102 8.01 13.23 -8.68
CA GLN A 102 8.62 12.73 -9.92
C GLN A 102 7.60 11.93 -10.74
N ALA A 103 6.86 11.01 -10.10
CA ALA A 103 5.84 10.21 -10.77
C ALA A 103 4.74 11.09 -11.39
N THR A 104 4.28 12.13 -10.68
CA THR A 104 3.28 13.10 -11.13
C THR A 104 3.72 13.82 -12.41
N ILE A 105 4.92 14.37 -12.40
CA ILE A 105 5.50 15.09 -13.55
C ILE A 105 5.73 14.13 -14.74
N PHE A 106 6.32 12.95 -14.48
CA PHE A 106 6.56 11.94 -15.53
C PHE A 106 5.24 11.38 -16.09
N ALA A 107 4.15 11.41 -15.34
CA ALA A 107 2.82 11.06 -15.84
C ALA A 107 2.25 12.10 -16.82
N GLY A 108 2.80 13.30 -16.85
CA GLY A 108 2.34 14.41 -17.67
C GLY A 108 1.25 15.28 -17.02
N LEU A 109 1.08 15.19 -15.69
CA LEU A 109 0.21 16.10 -14.97
C LEU A 109 0.87 17.49 -14.87
N PRO A 110 0.07 18.59 -14.79
CA PRO A 110 0.61 19.94 -14.64
C PRO A 110 1.50 20.10 -13.42
N GLU A 111 2.48 20.99 -13.49
CA GLU A 111 3.37 21.31 -12.37
C GLU A 111 2.64 21.96 -11.19
N THR A 112 1.41 22.41 -11.39
CA THR A 112 0.55 22.96 -10.35
C THR A 112 -0.13 21.89 -9.49
N VAL A 113 -0.12 20.62 -9.90
CA VAL A 113 -0.64 19.49 -9.11
C VAL A 113 0.34 19.16 -7.99
N GLU A 114 -0.10 19.20 -6.74
CA GLU A 114 0.72 18.82 -5.61
C GLU A 114 0.97 17.31 -5.54
N ALA A 115 2.04 16.89 -4.85
CA ALA A 115 2.34 15.48 -4.73
C ALA A 115 3.05 15.15 -3.40
N THR A 116 2.57 14.12 -2.72
CA THR A 116 3.13 13.67 -1.44
C THR A 116 3.46 12.18 -1.47
N THR A 117 4.68 11.86 -1.06
CA THR A 117 5.10 10.46 -0.89
C THR A 117 4.71 9.96 0.49
N ILE A 118 4.04 8.82 0.54
CA ILE A 118 3.54 8.19 1.77
C ILE A 118 4.40 6.96 2.07
N ASN A 119 4.90 6.87 3.29
CA ASN A 119 5.56 5.66 3.78
C ASN A 119 4.87 5.14 5.05
N LYS A 120 4.17 4.04 4.92
CA LYS A 120 3.63 3.18 5.97
C LYS A 120 4.02 1.74 5.68
N VAL A 121 5.27 1.53 5.28
CA VAL A 121 5.79 0.24 4.82
C VAL A 121 4.82 -0.40 3.80
N CYS A 122 4.49 -1.69 3.90
CA CYS A 122 3.62 -2.41 2.95
C CYS A 122 2.23 -1.76 2.76
N ALA A 123 1.71 -1.06 3.77
CA ALA A 123 0.39 -0.42 3.72
C ALA A 123 0.39 0.96 3.03
N SER A 124 1.53 1.46 2.55
CA SER A 124 1.69 2.82 2.00
C SER A 124 0.68 3.15 0.91
N GLY A 125 0.49 2.26 -0.06
CA GLY A 125 -0.44 2.48 -1.17
C GLY A 125 -1.91 2.57 -0.72
N LEU A 126 -2.36 1.70 0.19
CA LEU A 126 -3.72 1.76 0.71
C LEU A 126 -3.94 2.96 1.63
N LYS A 127 -2.90 3.36 2.38
CA LYS A 127 -2.92 4.57 3.20
C LYS A 127 -3.00 5.85 2.34
N ALA A 128 -2.31 5.89 1.21
CA ALA A 128 -2.41 6.97 0.24
C ALA A 128 -3.86 7.13 -0.26
N VAL A 129 -4.54 6.03 -0.60
CA VAL A 129 -5.97 6.05 -0.98
C VAL A 129 -6.85 6.55 0.17
N ALA A 130 -6.59 6.13 1.42
CA ALA A 130 -7.34 6.60 2.58
C ALA A 130 -7.19 8.11 2.80
N ILE A 131 -5.99 8.68 2.61
CA ILE A 131 -5.74 10.14 2.73
C ILE A 131 -6.50 10.90 1.64
N ALA A 132 -6.42 10.47 0.39
CA ALA A 132 -7.18 11.09 -0.70
C ALA A 132 -8.70 11.03 -0.46
N ALA A 133 -9.21 9.90 0.02
CA ALA A 133 -10.62 9.75 0.40
C ALA A 133 -11.01 10.75 1.51
N GLN A 134 -10.18 10.93 2.54
CA GLN A 134 -10.41 11.93 3.60
C GLN A 134 -10.53 13.34 3.04
N ASN A 135 -9.63 13.74 2.16
CA ASN A 135 -9.67 15.09 1.57
C ASN A 135 -10.95 15.33 0.76
N ILE A 136 -11.37 14.34 -0.03
CA ILE A 136 -12.61 14.42 -0.79
C ILE A 136 -13.81 14.45 0.15
N GLN A 137 -13.86 13.56 1.15
CA GLN A 137 -14.94 13.52 2.14
C GLN A 137 -15.08 14.82 2.92
N MET A 138 -13.98 15.49 3.24
CA MET A 138 -13.99 16.83 3.85
C MET A 138 -14.25 17.94 2.84
N GLY A 139 -14.38 17.65 1.54
CA GLY A 139 -14.60 18.60 0.48
C GLY A 139 -13.42 19.57 0.27
N LEU A 140 -12.19 19.12 0.55
CA LEU A 140 -10.96 19.86 0.29
C LEU A 140 -10.51 19.71 -1.18
N ALA A 141 -10.96 18.65 -1.85
CA ALA A 141 -10.65 18.36 -3.25
C ALA A 141 -11.87 17.82 -3.99
N GLU A 142 -11.93 18.06 -5.31
CA GLU A 142 -12.94 17.45 -6.19
C GLU A 142 -12.45 16.09 -6.70
N ALA A 143 -11.17 16.02 -7.11
CA ALA A 143 -10.51 14.81 -7.55
C ALA A 143 -9.06 14.75 -7.09
N GLN A 144 -8.58 13.56 -6.78
CA GLN A 144 -7.20 13.27 -6.43
C GLN A 144 -6.77 11.91 -7.00
N VAL A 145 -5.46 11.76 -7.23
CA VAL A 145 -4.87 10.48 -7.57
C VAL A 145 -4.21 9.90 -6.33
N ALA A 146 -4.41 8.62 -6.09
CA ALA A 146 -3.74 7.92 -4.99
C ALA A 146 -3.32 6.52 -5.42
N GLY A 147 -2.17 6.07 -4.93
CA GLY A 147 -1.64 4.77 -5.30
C GLY A 147 -0.34 4.45 -4.60
N GLY A 148 0.49 3.68 -5.27
CA GLY A 148 1.82 3.36 -4.78
C GLY A 148 2.71 2.78 -5.87
N MET A 149 4.00 2.80 -5.61
CA MET A 149 5.05 2.37 -6.53
C MET A 149 6.23 1.84 -5.73
N GLU A 150 6.93 0.87 -6.28
CA GLU A 150 8.15 0.36 -5.70
C GLU A 150 9.06 -0.20 -6.79
N SER A 151 10.36 -0.06 -6.62
CA SER A 151 11.37 -0.78 -7.40
C SER A 151 12.40 -1.35 -6.43
N MET A 152 12.14 -2.58 -5.97
CA MET A 152 13.03 -3.27 -5.02
C MET A 152 14.32 -3.69 -5.68
N SER A 153 14.31 -3.90 -7.00
CA SER A 153 15.50 -4.21 -7.80
C SER A 153 16.53 -3.07 -7.84
N ARG A 154 16.13 -1.85 -7.50
CA ARG A 154 16.98 -0.66 -7.59
C ARG A 154 17.39 -0.09 -6.23
N VAL A 155 17.08 -0.79 -5.17
CA VAL A 155 17.49 -0.37 -3.82
C VAL A 155 19.01 -0.47 -3.69
N PRO A 156 19.69 0.60 -3.28
CA PRO A 156 21.15 0.60 -3.19
C PRO A 156 21.68 -0.13 -1.97
N LEU A 157 22.95 -0.46 -2.00
CA LEU A 157 23.73 -0.77 -0.82
C LEU A 157 24.16 0.54 -0.15
N TYR A 158 24.06 0.62 1.17
CA TYR A 158 24.36 1.82 1.93
C TYR A 158 25.75 1.74 2.57
N VAL A 159 26.47 2.85 2.49
CA VAL A 159 27.62 3.11 3.32
C VAL A 159 27.27 4.26 4.26
N PRO A 160 27.11 4.03 5.57
CA PRO A 160 26.77 5.09 6.51
C PRO A 160 27.82 6.20 6.48
N ARG A 161 27.39 7.45 6.30
CA ARG A 161 28.29 8.63 6.27
C ARG A 161 28.80 8.96 7.68
N ALA A 162 27.99 8.72 8.70
CA ALA A 162 28.29 9.12 10.06
C ALA A 162 29.32 8.21 10.73
N SER A 163 30.25 8.83 11.42
CA SER A 163 31.08 8.31 12.51
C SER A 163 31.73 6.96 12.29
N GLY A 164 32.50 6.78 11.24
CA GLY A 164 33.31 5.61 11.33
C GLY A 164 33.67 4.88 10.07
N LEU A 165 33.81 5.59 8.98
CA LEU A 165 34.69 5.02 7.95
C LEU A 165 36.06 4.89 8.63
N PRO A 166 36.61 3.67 8.77
CA PRO A 166 37.90 3.51 9.39
C PRO A 166 38.93 4.29 8.60
N ALA A 167 39.82 5.00 9.30
CA ALA A 167 40.97 5.62 8.66
C ALA A 167 41.84 4.58 7.91
N PHE A 168 41.68 3.31 8.31
CA PHE A 168 42.39 2.16 7.74
C PHE A 168 41.54 0.89 7.93
N GLY A 169 41.45 0.05 6.87
CA GLY A 169 40.73 -1.22 6.91
C GLY A 169 39.50 -1.28 5.99
N HIS A 170 38.67 -2.30 6.18
CA HIS A 170 37.53 -2.57 5.32
C HIS A 170 36.30 -1.73 5.69
N VAL A 171 35.44 -1.43 4.68
CA VAL A 171 34.15 -0.79 4.85
C VAL A 171 33.06 -1.82 4.61
N THR A 172 32.11 -1.95 5.52
CA THR A 172 30.91 -2.78 5.34
C THR A 172 29.81 -1.96 4.67
N MET A 173 29.18 -2.52 3.64
CA MET A 173 27.97 -1.99 3.04
C MET A 173 26.76 -2.74 3.59
N GLU A 174 25.69 -1.99 3.89
CA GLU A 174 24.40 -2.55 4.33
C GLU A 174 23.45 -2.66 3.13
N ASP A 175 22.73 -3.78 3.02
CA ASP A 175 21.68 -3.94 2.02
C ASP A 175 20.47 -3.10 2.40
N GLY A 176 20.12 -2.12 1.56
CA GLY A 176 18.99 -1.23 1.79
C GLY A 176 17.64 -1.95 1.84
N LEU A 177 17.48 -3.08 1.12
CA LEU A 177 16.27 -3.91 1.21
C LEU A 177 16.08 -4.47 2.62
N ILE A 178 17.16 -5.01 3.18
CA ILE A 178 17.16 -5.59 4.53
C ILE A 178 16.98 -4.47 5.56
N LYS A 179 17.72 -3.37 5.41
CA LYS A 179 17.78 -2.28 6.39
C LYS A 179 16.46 -1.54 6.51
N ASP A 180 15.88 -1.11 5.39
CA ASP A 180 14.74 -0.19 5.36
C ASP A 180 13.39 -0.90 5.21
N GLY A 181 13.38 -2.16 4.73
CA GLY A 181 12.13 -2.85 4.42
C GLY A 181 11.86 -4.14 5.17
N LEU A 182 12.89 -4.90 5.49
CA LEU A 182 12.72 -6.30 5.91
C LEU A 182 13.15 -6.59 7.34
N THR A 183 13.70 -5.61 8.06
CA THR A 183 14.18 -5.77 9.44
C THR A 183 13.41 -4.88 10.39
N ASP A 184 12.92 -5.45 11.48
CA ASP A 184 12.37 -4.68 12.60
C ASP A 184 13.50 -3.90 13.30
N VAL A 185 13.31 -2.59 13.42
CA VAL A 185 14.33 -1.70 13.96
C VAL A 185 14.44 -1.77 15.48
N TYR A 186 13.41 -2.23 16.19
CA TYR A 186 13.37 -2.25 17.64
C TYR A 186 14.06 -3.48 18.24
N GLN A 187 13.86 -4.64 17.65
CA GLN A 187 14.37 -5.93 18.16
C GLN A 187 15.29 -6.64 17.15
N GLN A 188 15.56 -6.01 15.99
CA GLN A 188 16.52 -6.46 14.98
C GLN A 188 16.22 -7.86 14.41
N PHE A 189 14.96 -8.24 14.27
CA PHE A 189 14.56 -9.48 13.61
C PHE A 189 14.04 -9.22 12.17
N HIS A 190 14.21 -10.20 11.33
CA HIS A 190 13.69 -10.17 9.96
C HIS A 190 12.17 -10.40 9.96
N MET A 191 11.44 -9.80 8.99
CA MET A 191 9.97 -9.96 8.86
C MET A 191 9.51 -11.42 8.78
N GLY A 192 10.35 -12.30 8.25
CA GLY A 192 10.08 -13.75 8.24
C GLY A 192 10.04 -14.39 9.63
N ASN A 193 10.78 -13.85 10.60
CA ASN A 193 10.70 -14.31 12.00
C ASN A 193 9.33 -13.95 12.63
N CYS A 194 8.71 -12.84 12.20
CA CYS A 194 7.35 -12.53 12.62
C CYS A 194 6.34 -13.54 12.06
N ALA A 195 6.54 -14.01 10.83
CA ALA A 195 5.72 -15.07 10.26
C ALA A 195 5.88 -16.39 11.04
N GLU A 196 7.09 -16.78 11.40
CA GLU A 196 7.35 -17.96 12.26
C GLU A 196 6.71 -17.81 13.65
N ASN A 197 6.79 -16.62 14.27
CA ASN A 197 6.09 -16.33 15.52
C ASN A 197 4.56 -16.50 15.36
N THR A 198 3.99 -16.00 14.27
CA THR A 198 2.56 -16.15 13.97
C THR A 198 2.17 -17.61 13.78
N VAL A 199 2.97 -18.38 13.03
CA VAL A 199 2.79 -19.82 12.83
C VAL A 199 2.70 -20.55 14.17
N LYS A 200 3.65 -20.29 15.06
CA LYS A 200 3.70 -20.88 16.40
C LYS A 200 2.48 -20.49 17.24
N ASN A 201 2.16 -19.20 17.31
CA ASN A 201 1.08 -18.69 18.17
C ASN A 201 -0.32 -19.11 17.71
N HIS A 202 -0.50 -19.39 16.42
CA HIS A 202 -1.80 -19.76 15.84
C HIS A 202 -1.88 -21.24 15.42
N ASN A 203 -0.87 -22.05 15.76
CA ASN A 203 -0.81 -23.48 15.42
C ASN A 203 -1.04 -23.74 13.92
N ILE A 204 -0.30 -23.04 13.06
CA ILE A 204 -0.35 -23.20 11.61
C ILE A 204 0.77 -24.14 11.21
N THR A 205 0.46 -25.22 10.49
CA THR A 205 1.47 -26.19 10.07
C THR A 205 2.21 -25.76 8.80
N ARG A 206 3.37 -26.33 8.55
CA ARG A 206 4.10 -26.18 7.28
C ARG A 206 3.25 -26.60 6.08
N GLU A 207 2.55 -27.71 6.20
CA GLU A 207 1.69 -28.24 5.16
C GLU A 207 0.54 -27.29 4.80
N GLN A 208 -0.09 -26.66 5.80
CA GLN A 208 -1.12 -25.64 5.59
C GLN A 208 -0.58 -24.45 4.81
N GLN A 209 0.62 -23.98 5.16
CA GLN A 209 1.26 -22.85 4.48
C GLN A 209 1.61 -23.19 3.03
N ASP A 210 2.18 -24.36 2.78
CA ASP A 210 2.55 -24.81 1.44
C ASP A 210 1.31 -25.06 0.57
N THR A 211 0.25 -25.65 1.12
CA THR A 211 -1.03 -25.83 0.43
C THR A 211 -1.62 -24.49 0.02
N TYR A 212 -1.68 -23.51 0.94
CA TYR A 212 -2.15 -22.18 0.62
C TYR A 212 -1.32 -21.51 -0.50
N ALA A 213 0.00 -21.61 -0.42
CA ALA A 213 0.89 -21.05 -1.44
C ALA A 213 0.65 -21.68 -2.82
N ILE A 214 0.56 -23.00 -2.90
CA ILE A 214 0.24 -23.73 -4.14
C ILE A 214 -1.11 -23.26 -4.69
N GLU A 215 -2.12 -23.07 -3.85
CA GLU A 215 -3.42 -22.57 -4.26
C GLU A 215 -3.34 -21.13 -4.79
N SER A 216 -2.57 -20.24 -4.15
CA SER A 216 -2.35 -18.87 -4.63
C SER A 216 -1.77 -18.88 -6.05
N TYR A 217 -0.74 -19.69 -6.30
CA TYR A 217 -0.16 -19.83 -7.65
C TYR A 217 -1.16 -20.38 -8.66
N LYS A 218 -1.90 -21.43 -8.32
CA LYS A 218 -2.93 -22.01 -9.22
C LYS A 218 -4.03 -21.01 -9.55
N LYS A 219 -4.47 -20.21 -8.56
CA LYS A 219 -5.45 -19.13 -8.76
C LYS A 219 -4.90 -18.06 -9.72
N ALA A 220 -3.66 -17.62 -9.54
CA ALA A 220 -3.02 -16.63 -10.42
C ALA A 220 -2.87 -17.18 -11.86
N GLN A 221 -2.42 -18.42 -12.04
CA GLN A 221 -2.32 -19.05 -13.36
C GLN A 221 -3.68 -19.12 -14.05
N LYS A 222 -4.73 -19.52 -13.33
CA LYS A 222 -6.09 -19.57 -13.86
C LYS A 222 -6.62 -18.17 -14.20
N ALA A 223 -6.34 -17.18 -13.36
CA ALA A 223 -6.75 -15.79 -13.57
C ALA A 223 -6.11 -15.19 -14.82
N TRP A 224 -4.81 -15.42 -15.03
CA TRP A 224 -4.11 -14.99 -16.24
C TRP A 224 -4.60 -15.70 -17.49
N ALA A 225 -4.78 -17.02 -17.45
CA ALA A 225 -5.36 -17.78 -18.56
C ALA A 225 -6.77 -17.30 -18.92
N GLY A 226 -7.56 -16.92 -17.93
CA GLY A 226 -8.91 -16.35 -18.09
C GLY A 226 -8.96 -14.85 -18.38
N LYS A 227 -7.80 -14.18 -18.54
CA LYS A 227 -7.70 -12.72 -18.77
C LYS A 227 -8.35 -11.86 -17.69
N ALA A 228 -8.41 -12.35 -16.43
CA ALA A 228 -9.06 -11.66 -15.33
C ALA A 228 -8.40 -10.32 -14.99
N PHE A 229 -7.12 -10.13 -15.32
CA PHE A 229 -6.36 -8.90 -15.09
C PHE A 229 -6.34 -7.93 -16.27
N ALA A 230 -7.00 -8.25 -17.41
CA ALA A 230 -6.88 -7.48 -18.64
C ALA A 230 -7.31 -5.99 -18.48
N ASP A 231 -8.31 -5.72 -17.65
CA ASP A 231 -8.85 -4.36 -17.45
C ASP A 231 -8.04 -3.54 -16.45
N GLU A 232 -7.28 -4.19 -15.56
CA GLU A 232 -6.48 -3.47 -14.54
C GLU A 232 -5.04 -3.23 -14.99
N ILE A 233 -4.47 -4.07 -15.85
CA ILE A 233 -3.10 -3.97 -16.33
C ILE A 233 -2.94 -2.83 -17.35
N VAL A 234 -1.86 -2.06 -17.19
CA VAL A 234 -1.33 -1.16 -18.20
C VAL A 234 0.07 -1.62 -18.60
N PRO A 235 0.34 -1.87 -19.89
CA PRO A 235 1.65 -2.28 -20.34
C PRO A 235 2.73 -1.23 -20.04
N VAL A 236 3.94 -1.68 -19.77
CA VAL A 236 5.12 -0.84 -19.54
C VAL A 236 6.14 -1.06 -20.66
N THR A 237 6.49 -0.01 -21.36
CA THR A 237 7.56 -0.06 -22.35
C THR A 237 8.91 0.15 -21.66
N VAL A 238 9.78 -0.83 -21.76
CA VAL A 238 11.14 -0.80 -21.22
C VAL A 238 12.14 -0.59 -22.36
N ALA A 239 12.86 0.53 -22.32
CA ALA A 239 13.86 0.84 -23.31
C ALA A 239 15.05 -0.13 -23.25
N GLY A 240 15.46 -0.69 -24.37
CA GLY A 240 16.55 -1.63 -24.47
C GLY A 240 17.55 -1.28 -25.59
N ARG A 241 18.79 -1.76 -25.44
CA ARG A 241 19.86 -1.52 -26.45
C ARG A 241 19.53 -2.10 -27.84
N LYS A 242 18.68 -3.12 -27.90
CA LYS A 242 18.27 -3.81 -29.14
C LYS A 242 16.84 -3.46 -29.57
N GLY A 243 16.26 -2.43 -29.00
CA GLY A 243 14.87 -2.02 -29.17
C GLY A 243 14.08 -2.13 -27.86
N ASP A 244 12.94 -1.47 -27.85
CA ASP A 244 12.05 -1.43 -26.68
C ASP A 244 11.30 -2.76 -26.50
N THR A 245 11.05 -3.15 -25.26
CA THR A 245 10.27 -4.33 -24.90
C THR A 245 9.03 -3.89 -24.17
N VAL A 246 7.86 -4.38 -24.59
CA VAL A 246 6.59 -4.15 -23.88
C VAL A 246 6.35 -5.28 -22.90
N ILE A 247 6.19 -4.92 -21.62
CA ILE A 247 5.87 -5.85 -20.55
C ILE A 247 4.41 -5.63 -20.17
N ASP A 248 3.57 -6.63 -20.34
CA ASP A 248 2.11 -6.59 -20.15
C ASP A 248 1.58 -7.71 -19.23
N THR A 249 2.48 -8.53 -18.69
CA THR A 249 2.15 -9.70 -17.88
C THR A 249 2.96 -9.70 -16.59
N ASP A 250 2.34 -10.10 -15.46
CA ASP A 250 3.06 -10.30 -14.20
C ASP A 250 4.12 -11.40 -14.38
N GLU A 251 5.29 -11.19 -13.81
CA GLU A 251 6.34 -12.19 -13.77
C GLU A 251 6.16 -13.11 -12.54
N GLY A 252 6.73 -14.28 -12.54
CA GLY A 252 6.83 -15.10 -11.33
C GLY A 252 5.74 -16.13 -11.11
N TYR A 253 4.50 -15.86 -11.43
CA TYR A 253 3.41 -16.80 -11.18
C TYR A 253 3.52 -18.14 -11.95
N MET A 254 4.30 -18.15 -13.04
CA MET A 254 4.56 -19.35 -13.83
C MET A 254 5.79 -20.16 -13.37
N ASP A 255 6.67 -19.58 -12.55
CA ASP A 255 7.97 -20.17 -12.25
C ASP A 255 7.94 -21.25 -11.17
N VAL A 256 6.83 -21.36 -10.45
CA VAL A 256 6.70 -22.30 -9.33
C VAL A 256 6.75 -23.75 -9.80
N LYS A 257 7.59 -24.54 -9.13
CA LYS A 257 7.66 -26.00 -9.28
C LYS A 257 6.93 -26.65 -8.11
N PHE A 258 5.66 -27.00 -8.29
CA PHE A 258 4.78 -27.49 -7.21
C PHE A 258 5.34 -28.70 -6.46
N ASP A 259 6.01 -29.60 -7.15
CA ASP A 259 6.68 -30.78 -6.58
C ASP A 259 7.83 -30.41 -5.64
N LYS A 260 8.42 -29.24 -5.81
CA LYS A 260 9.52 -28.76 -4.98
C LYS A 260 9.06 -28.03 -3.70
N VAL A 261 7.85 -27.47 -3.68
CA VAL A 261 7.36 -26.66 -2.55
C VAL A 261 7.51 -27.39 -1.21
N PRO A 262 7.07 -28.64 -1.02
CA PRO A 262 7.18 -29.33 0.26
C PRO A 262 8.64 -29.64 0.67
N THR A 263 9.56 -29.66 -0.29
CA THR A 263 10.97 -30.02 -0.05
C THR A 263 11.87 -28.82 0.25
N LEU A 264 11.35 -27.60 0.16
CA LEU A 264 12.13 -26.39 0.42
C LEU A 264 12.51 -26.29 1.90
N LYS A 265 13.76 -25.88 2.15
CA LYS A 265 14.24 -25.62 3.50
C LYS A 265 13.64 -24.33 4.06
N PRO A 266 13.35 -24.24 5.37
CA PRO A 266 12.97 -22.99 6.02
C PRO A 266 14.01 -21.90 5.79
N ALA A 267 13.53 -20.68 5.54
CA ALA A 267 14.40 -19.57 5.17
C ALA A 267 14.93 -18.80 6.40
N PHE A 268 14.13 -18.68 7.46
CA PHE A 268 14.37 -17.77 8.58
C PHE A 268 14.80 -18.48 9.87
N VAL A 269 14.18 -19.60 10.21
CA VAL A 269 14.51 -20.42 11.37
C VAL A 269 15.08 -21.76 10.86
N ARG A 270 16.35 -22.06 11.18
CA ARG A 270 17.10 -23.19 10.61
C ARG A 270 17.47 -24.27 11.63
N ASP A 271 16.91 -24.20 12.82
CA ASP A 271 17.15 -25.16 13.92
C ASP A 271 16.31 -26.44 13.84
N GLY A 272 15.59 -26.63 12.76
CA GLY A 272 14.68 -27.77 12.53
C GLY A 272 13.22 -27.49 12.89
N THR A 273 12.90 -26.33 13.48
CA THR A 273 11.52 -25.94 13.86
C THR A 273 10.88 -24.98 12.87
N GLY A 274 11.65 -24.38 11.95
CA GLY A 274 11.18 -23.40 10.98
C GLY A 274 10.22 -24.00 9.95
N THR A 275 9.29 -23.19 9.50
CA THR A 275 8.21 -23.59 8.57
C THR A 275 8.05 -22.65 7.38
N VAL A 276 8.51 -21.40 7.51
CA VAL A 276 8.38 -20.37 6.47
C VAL A 276 9.49 -20.53 5.43
N THR A 277 9.09 -20.67 4.17
CA THR A 277 10.00 -20.90 3.04
C THR A 277 9.86 -19.82 1.98
N ALA A 278 10.76 -19.82 0.99
CA ALA A 278 10.64 -18.95 -0.16
C ALA A 278 9.34 -19.14 -0.96
N ALA A 279 8.76 -20.36 -0.98
CA ALA A 279 7.54 -20.62 -1.73
C ALA A 279 6.26 -20.21 -1.00
N ASN A 280 6.25 -20.20 0.35
CA ASN A 280 5.08 -19.78 1.13
C ASN A 280 5.21 -18.33 1.68
N SER A 281 6.16 -17.57 1.11
CA SER A 281 6.39 -16.15 1.33
C SER A 281 6.16 -15.37 0.03
N SER A 282 5.82 -14.09 0.14
CA SER A 282 5.86 -13.18 -1.01
C SER A 282 7.29 -12.97 -1.51
N THR A 283 7.42 -12.59 -2.77
CA THR A 283 8.70 -12.29 -3.40
C THR A 283 9.01 -10.78 -3.39
N LEU A 284 10.27 -10.42 -3.65
CA LEU A 284 10.71 -9.04 -3.88
C LEU A 284 10.34 -8.64 -5.32
N ASN A 285 9.74 -7.47 -5.49
CA ASN A 285 9.17 -7.12 -6.78
C ASN A 285 9.25 -5.61 -7.08
N ASP A 286 9.05 -5.31 -8.36
CA ASP A 286 8.90 -3.96 -8.90
C ASP A 286 7.48 -3.80 -9.45
N GLY A 287 6.83 -2.66 -9.19
CA GLY A 287 5.50 -2.41 -9.73
C GLY A 287 4.87 -1.12 -9.20
N ALA A 288 3.75 -0.74 -9.81
CA ALA A 288 2.97 0.42 -9.40
C ALA A 288 1.48 0.22 -9.65
N SER A 289 0.67 0.91 -8.86
CA SER A 289 -0.79 0.97 -9.02
C SER A 289 -1.29 2.37 -8.66
N ALA A 290 -2.33 2.83 -9.36
CA ALA A 290 -2.92 4.14 -9.12
C ALA A 290 -4.43 4.11 -9.34
N LEU A 291 -5.13 4.92 -8.55
CA LEU A 291 -6.57 5.10 -8.60
C LEU A 291 -6.89 6.60 -8.70
N VAL A 292 -7.94 6.96 -9.43
CA VAL A 292 -8.49 8.31 -9.39
C VAL A 292 -9.72 8.29 -8.49
N LEU A 293 -9.70 9.15 -7.50
CA LEU A 293 -10.82 9.37 -6.59
C LEU A 293 -11.51 10.69 -6.93
N GLY A 294 -12.82 10.73 -6.76
CA GLY A 294 -13.61 11.93 -7.00
C GLY A 294 -14.78 12.08 -6.03
N ASN A 295 -15.33 13.30 -6.01
CA ASN A 295 -16.54 13.62 -5.27
C ASN A 295 -17.79 13.09 -6.00
N LYS A 296 -18.98 13.27 -5.40
CA LYS A 296 -20.26 12.84 -5.95
C LYS A 296 -20.54 13.42 -7.36
N ALA A 297 -20.24 14.70 -7.57
CA ALA A 297 -20.49 15.35 -8.86
C ALA A 297 -19.68 14.71 -9.99
N LEU A 298 -18.40 14.46 -9.78
CA LEU A 298 -17.55 13.77 -10.75
C LEU A 298 -17.98 12.31 -10.96
N ALA A 299 -18.41 11.63 -9.90
CA ALA A 299 -18.91 10.26 -10.00
C ALA A 299 -20.21 10.19 -10.81
N GLN A 300 -21.10 11.16 -10.69
CA GLN A 300 -22.31 11.29 -11.53
C GLN A 300 -21.97 11.56 -13.00
N GLN A 301 -20.96 12.42 -13.23
CA GLN A 301 -20.56 12.81 -14.59
C GLN A 301 -19.82 11.68 -15.34
N HIS A 302 -18.96 10.96 -14.66
CA HIS A 302 -18.01 10.00 -15.28
C HIS A 302 -18.24 8.54 -14.87
N GLY A 303 -19.04 8.29 -13.84
CA GLY A 303 -19.19 6.96 -13.24
C GLY A 303 -19.78 5.92 -14.20
N SER A 304 -20.69 6.32 -15.10
CA SER A 304 -21.30 5.41 -16.08
C SER A 304 -20.29 4.81 -17.07
N SER A 305 -19.17 5.49 -17.30
CA SER A 305 -18.07 4.99 -18.14
C SER A 305 -17.02 4.18 -17.37
N SER A 306 -17.11 4.15 -16.04
CA SER A 306 -16.15 3.46 -15.18
C SER A 306 -16.50 1.99 -15.00
N ARG A 307 -15.51 1.11 -15.24
CA ARG A 307 -15.63 -0.33 -14.95
C ARG A 307 -15.48 -0.67 -13.47
N VAL A 308 -15.05 0.28 -12.65
CA VAL A 308 -14.69 0.07 -11.23
C VAL A 308 -15.31 1.09 -10.30
N LEU A 309 -16.39 1.78 -10.75
CA LEU A 309 -17.05 2.77 -9.92
C LEU A 309 -17.43 2.16 -8.57
N ALA A 310 -16.84 2.69 -7.51
CA ALA A 310 -17.09 2.21 -6.16
C ALA A 310 -17.10 3.37 -5.16
N ARG A 311 -17.95 3.27 -4.16
CA ARG A 311 -17.96 4.16 -3.00
C ARG A 311 -16.97 3.61 -1.96
N ILE A 312 -16.13 4.47 -1.41
CA ILE A 312 -15.32 4.14 -0.23
C ILE A 312 -16.21 4.27 1.00
N CYS A 313 -16.61 3.12 1.57
CA CYS A 313 -17.51 3.08 2.72
C CYS A 313 -16.80 3.43 4.02
N SER A 314 -15.58 2.93 4.18
CA SER A 314 -14.76 3.19 5.37
C SER A 314 -13.32 2.77 5.18
N TYR A 315 -12.48 3.18 6.10
CA TYR A 315 -11.10 2.70 6.27
C TYR A 315 -10.72 2.77 7.74
N ALA A 316 -9.73 1.95 8.11
CA ALA A 316 -9.20 1.90 9.46
C ALA A 316 -7.73 1.48 9.47
N ASP A 317 -7.00 2.05 10.41
CA ASP A 317 -5.67 1.58 10.81
C ASP A 317 -5.75 0.91 12.18
N ALA A 318 -4.89 -0.07 12.42
CA ALA A 318 -4.67 -0.63 13.73
C ALA A 318 -3.18 -0.95 13.91
N ALA A 319 -2.73 -0.95 15.17
CA ALA A 319 -1.36 -1.29 15.52
C ALA A 319 -1.31 -2.25 16.69
N MET A 320 -0.19 -2.97 16.80
CA MET A 320 0.10 -3.95 17.84
C MET A 320 1.63 -4.13 17.99
N ALA A 321 2.08 -5.09 18.77
CA ALA A 321 3.51 -5.37 18.87
C ALA A 321 4.13 -5.67 17.50
N PRO A 322 5.32 -5.13 17.18
CA PRO A 322 5.95 -5.32 15.87
C PRO A 322 6.08 -6.79 15.45
N ILE A 323 6.40 -7.68 16.36
CA ILE A 323 6.52 -9.13 16.10
C ILE A 323 5.21 -9.77 15.61
N ASP A 324 4.07 -9.20 15.98
CA ASP A 324 2.74 -9.72 15.68
C ASP A 324 2.09 -9.04 14.45
N PHE A 325 2.85 -8.23 13.68
CA PHE A 325 2.30 -7.53 12.52
C PHE A 325 1.51 -8.42 11.54
N PRO A 326 1.84 -9.71 11.36
CA PRO A 326 1.10 -10.57 10.43
C PRO A 326 -0.39 -10.68 10.75
N VAL A 327 -0.79 -10.53 12.01
CA VAL A 327 -2.20 -10.60 12.43
C VAL A 327 -2.84 -9.22 12.70
N ALA A 328 -2.13 -8.14 12.45
CA ALA A 328 -2.67 -6.78 12.60
C ALA A 328 -3.93 -6.51 11.74
N PRO A 329 -4.12 -7.09 10.53
CA PRO A 329 -5.36 -6.97 9.78
C PRO A 329 -6.59 -7.41 10.56
N ALA A 330 -6.49 -8.44 11.41
CA ALA A 330 -7.60 -8.89 12.26
C ALA A 330 -8.03 -7.84 13.30
N LYS A 331 -7.23 -6.79 13.55
CA LYS A 331 -7.63 -5.63 14.37
C LYS A 331 -8.19 -4.49 13.50
N ALA A 332 -7.64 -4.24 12.34
CA ALA A 332 -8.07 -3.14 11.48
C ALA A 332 -9.43 -3.44 10.79
N VAL A 333 -9.64 -4.66 10.34
CA VAL A 333 -10.84 -5.09 9.61
C VAL A 333 -12.14 -4.89 10.43
N PRO A 334 -12.25 -5.34 11.68
CA PRO A 334 -13.47 -5.12 12.46
C PRO A 334 -13.82 -3.64 12.63
N ILE A 335 -12.81 -2.78 12.80
CA ILE A 335 -13.01 -1.32 12.90
C ILE A 335 -13.55 -0.77 11.56
N ALA A 336 -12.99 -1.22 10.45
CA ALA A 336 -13.45 -0.78 9.13
C ALA A 336 -14.90 -1.26 8.86
N LEU A 337 -15.22 -2.51 9.16
CA LEU A 337 -16.60 -3.04 9.03
C LEU A 337 -17.60 -2.26 9.90
N GLN A 338 -17.24 -2.01 11.16
CA GLN A 338 -18.09 -1.22 12.06
C GLN A 338 -18.34 0.19 11.52
N ARG A 339 -17.30 0.87 11.01
CA ARG A 339 -17.42 2.21 10.41
C ARG A 339 -18.26 2.20 9.14
N ALA A 340 -18.20 1.12 8.36
CA ALA A 340 -19.04 0.93 7.17
C ALA A 340 -20.49 0.57 7.50
N GLY A 341 -20.80 0.19 8.74
CA GLY A 341 -22.12 -0.25 9.17
C GLY A 341 -22.52 -1.62 8.60
N ILE A 342 -21.54 -2.49 8.29
CA ILE A 342 -21.78 -3.82 7.72
C ILE A 342 -21.15 -4.93 8.55
N THR A 343 -21.62 -6.15 8.35
CA THR A 343 -21.02 -7.36 8.93
C THR A 343 -20.12 -8.07 7.93
N LYS A 344 -19.29 -8.99 8.42
CA LYS A 344 -18.41 -9.79 7.57
C LYS A 344 -19.16 -10.62 6.53
N ASP A 345 -20.37 -11.05 6.85
CA ASP A 345 -21.19 -11.92 5.98
C ASP A 345 -21.75 -11.17 4.76
N GLN A 346 -21.73 -9.84 4.79
CA GLN A 346 -22.12 -8.98 3.66
C GLN A 346 -20.98 -8.73 2.68
N VAL A 347 -19.75 -9.16 3.00
CA VAL A 347 -18.58 -8.96 2.16
C VAL A 347 -18.48 -10.08 1.14
N ALA A 348 -18.58 -9.73 -0.14
CA ALA A 348 -18.54 -10.68 -1.24
C ALA A 348 -17.11 -11.18 -1.53
N ILE A 349 -16.10 -10.29 -1.44
CA ILE A 349 -14.70 -10.59 -1.77
C ILE A 349 -13.77 -9.92 -0.77
N TRP A 350 -12.75 -10.67 -0.35
CA TRP A 350 -11.69 -10.21 0.53
C TRP A 350 -10.36 -10.25 -0.21
N GLU A 351 -9.63 -9.15 -0.23
CA GLU A 351 -8.25 -9.06 -0.71
C GLU A 351 -7.33 -8.74 0.46
N PHE A 352 -6.65 -9.76 0.97
CA PHE A 352 -5.59 -9.60 1.96
C PHE A 352 -4.22 -9.68 1.26
N ASN A 353 -3.29 -8.82 1.64
CA ASN A 353 -1.94 -8.94 1.10
C ASN A 353 -1.23 -10.18 1.66
N GLU A 354 -0.74 -11.05 0.79
CA GLU A 354 -0.08 -12.31 1.12
C GLU A 354 1.43 -12.09 1.38
N ALA A 355 1.78 -11.30 2.40
CA ALA A 355 3.20 -11.17 2.75
C ALA A 355 3.83 -12.54 3.06
N PHE A 356 3.05 -13.42 3.70
CA PHE A 356 3.33 -14.83 3.98
C PHE A 356 2.00 -15.60 3.97
N ALA A 357 2.03 -16.90 3.68
CA ALA A 357 0.84 -17.76 3.83
C ALA A 357 0.28 -17.72 5.26
N ALA A 358 1.16 -17.64 6.25
CA ALA A 358 0.81 -17.49 7.66
C ALA A 358 -0.08 -16.27 7.95
N VAL A 359 0.12 -15.15 7.22
CA VAL A 359 -0.72 -13.94 7.35
C VAL A 359 -2.19 -14.28 7.06
N ILE A 360 -2.43 -14.95 5.94
CA ILE A 360 -3.79 -15.24 5.49
C ILE A 360 -4.44 -16.28 6.40
N LEU A 361 -3.75 -17.38 6.65
CA LEU A 361 -4.26 -18.47 7.48
C LEU A 361 -4.62 -18.00 8.90
N ALA A 362 -3.76 -17.16 9.52
CA ALA A 362 -4.02 -16.62 10.84
C ALA A 362 -5.22 -15.64 10.84
N ASN A 363 -5.26 -14.70 9.89
CA ASN A 363 -6.34 -13.72 9.83
C ASN A 363 -7.69 -14.36 9.48
N GLN A 364 -7.73 -15.36 8.58
CA GLN A 364 -8.95 -16.13 8.31
C GLN A 364 -9.48 -16.81 9.57
N LYS A 365 -8.59 -17.47 10.33
CA LYS A 365 -8.96 -18.12 11.59
C LYS A 365 -9.46 -17.13 12.64
N ILE A 366 -8.78 -16.01 12.85
CA ILE A 366 -9.16 -15.00 13.85
C ILE A 366 -10.48 -14.32 13.49
N LEU A 367 -10.69 -14.00 12.22
CA LEU A 367 -11.89 -13.31 11.75
C LEU A 367 -13.08 -14.24 11.46
N GLY A 368 -12.86 -15.56 11.50
CA GLY A 368 -13.87 -16.57 11.13
C GLY A 368 -14.29 -16.42 9.67
N LEU A 369 -13.31 -16.43 8.75
CA LEU A 369 -13.48 -16.29 7.30
C LEU A 369 -13.28 -17.62 6.56
N GLU A 370 -13.38 -18.73 7.25
CA GLU A 370 -13.34 -20.05 6.62
C GLU A 370 -14.52 -20.18 5.62
N GLY A 371 -14.19 -20.51 4.38
CA GLY A 371 -15.17 -20.56 3.29
C GLY A 371 -15.48 -19.23 2.60
N ALA A 372 -14.98 -18.09 3.10
CA ALA A 372 -15.09 -16.81 2.42
C ALA A 372 -14.19 -16.76 1.16
N LYS A 373 -14.57 -15.91 0.21
CA LYS A 373 -13.76 -15.69 -1.01
C LYS A 373 -12.58 -14.77 -0.69
N VAL A 374 -11.49 -15.36 -0.23
CA VAL A 374 -10.23 -14.67 0.06
C VAL A 374 -9.26 -14.86 -1.10
N ASN A 375 -8.75 -13.76 -1.65
CA ASN A 375 -7.78 -13.71 -2.75
C ASN A 375 -8.14 -14.68 -3.89
N PRO A 376 -9.31 -14.54 -4.54
CA PRO A 376 -9.78 -15.53 -5.51
C PRO A 376 -8.95 -15.58 -6.80
N LEU A 377 -8.14 -14.55 -7.08
CA LEU A 377 -7.25 -14.47 -8.24
C LEU A 377 -5.76 -14.72 -7.90
N GLY A 378 -5.47 -15.22 -6.69
CA GLY A 378 -4.11 -15.28 -6.15
C GLY A 378 -3.73 -13.94 -5.48
N GLY A 379 -2.51 -13.83 -5.00
CA GLY A 379 -2.05 -12.65 -4.26
C GLY A 379 -0.53 -12.49 -4.28
N ALA A 380 0.04 -11.82 -3.29
CA ALA A 380 1.45 -11.43 -3.29
C ALA A 380 2.45 -12.61 -3.31
N ILE A 381 2.06 -13.80 -2.87
CA ILE A 381 2.89 -15.02 -3.00
C ILE A 381 3.10 -15.35 -4.47
N SER A 382 2.05 -15.31 -5.27
CA SER A 382 2.08 -15.68 -6.68
C SER A 382 2.29 -14.50 -7.64
N LEU A 383 1.73 -13.33 -7.33
CA LEU A 383 1.78 -12.13 -8.18
C LEU A 383 2.92 -11.16 -7.79
N GLY A 384 3.46 -11.28 -6.57
CA GLY A 384 4.55 -10.45 -6.08
C GLY A 384 4.14 -9.33 -5.12
N HIS A 385 5.14 -8.79 -4.40
CA HIS A 385 4.97 -7.81 -3.33
C HIS A 385 5.87 -6.57 -3.49
N ALA A 386 5.53 -5.70 -4.44
CA ALA A 386 6.13 -4.37 -4.57
C ALA A 386 5.63 -3.49 -3.41
N LEU A 387 6.41 -3.33 -2.33
CA LEU A 387 5.97 -2.87 -1.01
C LEU A 387 5.05 -1.65 -1.05
N GLY A 388 5.53 -0.53 -1.62
CA GLY A 388 4.78 0.72 -1.66
C GLY A 388 3.50 0.67 -2.50
N SER A 389 3.46 -0.21 -3.50
CA SER A 389 2.32 -0.42 -4.40
C SER A 389 1.28 -1.40 -3.87
N SER A 390 1.68 -2.38 -3.06
CA SER A 390 0.84 -3.55 -2.77
C SER A 390 -0.51 -3.22 -2.17
N GLY A 391 -0.59 -2.20 -1.30
CA GLY A 391 -1.87 -1.78 -0.70
C GLY A 391 -2.87 -1.26 -1.72
N SER A 392 -2.46 -0.45 -2.68
CA SER A 392 -3.30 0.04 -3.77
C SER A 392 -3.50 -1.04 -4.85
N ARG A 393 -2.53 -1.95 -5.03
CA ARG A 393 -2.67 -3.08 -5.96
C ARG A 393 -3.79 -4.02 -5.54
N ILE A 394 -3.85 -4.45 -4.27
CA ILE A 394 -4.93 -5.34 -3.80
C ILE A 394 -6.30 -4.67 -3.92
N LEU A 395 -6.38 -3.36 -3.65
CA LEU A 395 -7.62 -2.62 -3.86
C LEU A 395 -8.00 -2.55 -5.35
N THR A 396 -7.04 -2.30 -6.26
CA THR A 396 -7.29 -2.31 -7.70
C THR A 396 -7.84 -3.66 -8.14
N THR A 397 -7.20 -4.76 -7.76
CA THR A 397 -7.65 -6.13 -8.09
C THR A 397 -9.04 -6.42 -7.49
N LEU A 398 -9.31 -5.98 -6.26
CA LEU A 398 -10.63 -6.13 -5.62
C LEU A 398 -11.74 -5.46 -6.44
N LEU A 399 -11.51 -4.20 -6.86
CA LEU A 399 -12.50 -3.41 -7.60
C LEU A 399 -12.89 -4.04 -8.94
N HIS A 400 -11.93 -4.66 -9.64
CA HIS A 400 -12.18 -5.32 -10.91
C HIS A 400 -12.93 -6.66 -10.79
N GLN A 401 -13.03 -7.22 -9.57
CA GLN A 401 -13.74 -8.46 -9.29
C GLN A 401 -15.18 -8.24 -8.79
N LEU A 402 -15.44 -7.13 -8.11
CA LEU A 402 -16.75 -6.84 -7.50
C LEU A 402 -17.81 -6.59 -8.57
N LYS A 403 -19.01 -7.09 -8.34
CA LYS A 403 -20.23 -6.78 -9.10
C LYS A 403 -20.95 -5.60 -8.46
N PRO A 404 -21.78 -4.86 -9.23
CA PRO A 404 -22.62 -3.82 -8.65
C PRO A 404 -23.42 -4.30 -7.44
N GLY A 405 -23.44 -3.48 -6.37
CA GLY A 405 -24.07 -3.78 -5.09
C GLY A 405 -23.18 -4.53 -4.10
N GLU A 406 -22.14 -5.23 -4.55
CA GLU A 406 -21.28 -6.04 -3.68
C GLU A 406 -20.31 -5.17 -2.85
N TYR A 407 -20.12 -5.57 -1.60
CA TYR A 407 -19.07 -5.05 -0.73
C TYR A 407 -17.79 -5.86 -0.86
N GLY A 408 -16.65 -5.18 -0.82
CA GLY A 408 -15.34 -5.77 -0.77
C GLY A 408 -14.47 -5.17 0.33
N VAL A 409 -13.53 -5.94 0.83
CA VAL A 409 -12.54 -5.50 1.82
C VAL A 409 -11.13 -5.74 1.31
N ALA A 410 -10.34 -4.68 1.27
CA ALA A 410 -8.90 -4.75 1.08
C ALA A 410 -8.20 -4.56 2.43
N ALA A 411 -7.28 -5.45 2.81
CA ALA A 411 -6.54 -5.35 4.06
C ALA A 411 -5.06 -5.75 3.88
N ILE A 412 -4.18 -4.98 4.48
CA ILE A 412 -2.74 -5.21 4.38
C ILE A 412 -2.07 -4.96 5.73
N CYS A 413 -1.28 -5.94 6.17
CA CYS A 413 -0.35 -5.77 7.28
C CYS A 413 0.88 -4.97 6.85
N ASN A 414 1.59 -4.37 7.79
CA ASN A 414 2.87 -3.72 7.52
C ASN A 414 3.86 -3.91 8.67
N GLY A 415 5.15 -3.96 8.33
CA GLY A 415 6.24 -3.95 9.32
C GLY A 415 6.07 -2.81 10.33
N GLY A 416 6.59 -3.00 11.55
CA GLY A 416 6.37 -2.11 12.67
C GLY A 416 5.08 -2.38 13.47
N GLY A 417 4.36 -3.48 13.16
CA GLY A 417 3.23 -3.95 13.97
C GLY A 417 1.88 -3.33 13.60
N ALA A 418 1.63 -3.00 12.33
CA ALA A 418 0.38 -2.34 11.99
C ALA A 418 -0.32 -2.94 10.75
N ALA A 419 -1.53 -2.44 10.46
CA ALA A 419 -2.30 -2.75 9.27
C ALA A 419 -3.18 -1.57 8.85
N THR A 420 -3.59 -1.59 7.59
CA THR A 420 -4.66 -0.74 7.05
C THR A 420 -5.71 -1.64 6.41
N ALA A 421 -6.99 -1.34 6.64
CA ALA A 421 -8.12 -1.99 5.99
C ALA A 421 -9.05 -0.94 5.38
N MET A 422 -9.68 -1.28 4.26
CA MET A 422 -10.64 -0.43 3.56
C MET A 422 -11.84 -1.25 3.09
N VAL A 423 -13.04 -0.72 3.31
CA VAL A 423 -14.31 -1.28 2.83
C VAL A 423 -14.78 -0.43 1.65
N VAL A 424 -15.06 -1.07 0.55
CA VAL A 424 -15.62 -0.45 -0.65
C VAL A 424 -16.92 -1.14 -1.06
N GLN A 425 -17.81 -0.39 -1.71
CA GLN A 425 -19.00 -0.94 -2.35
C GLN A 425 -18.97 -0.63 -3.83
N ARG A 426 -19.02 -1.64 -4.67
CA ARG A 426 -19.17 -1.48 -6.12
C ARG A 426 -20.58 -0.96 -6.40
N ILE A 427 -20.69 0.09 -7.17
CA ILE A 427 -21.99 0.70 -7.53
C ILE A 427 -22.11 0.84 -9.05
N GLU A 428 -23.33 0.88 -9.54
CA GLU A 428 -23.62 1.07 -10.97
C GLU A 428 -23.68 2.56 -11.35
N SER A 429 -24.27 3.35 -10.45
CA SER A 429 -24.49 4.79 -10.66
C SER A 429 -24.54 5.50 -9.30
N VAL A 430 -24.44 6.82 -9.32
CA VAL A 430 -24.44 7.72 -8.16
C VAL A 430 -25.69 8.60 -8.15
#